data_2d018c4b4cd18c52886df9b1533d0746
#
_entry.id   2d018c4b4cd18c52886df9b1533d0746
#
_cell.length_a   1.000
_cell.length_b   1.000
_cell.length_c   1.000
_cell.angle_alpha   90.00
_cell.angle_beta   90.00
_cell.angle_gamma   90.00
#
_symmetry.space_group_name_H-M   'P 1'
#
loop_
_entity.id
_entity.type
_entity.pdbx_description
1 polymer ?
#
loop_
_entity_poly.entity_id
_entity_poly.type
_entity_poly.pdbx_seq_one_letter_code
_entity_poly.pdbx_strand_id
1 'polypeptide(L)'
;MSNALDDKFAGALALAISQRPRANLQQIARSAGISKATLNRIAPTRKAVIAMLMERATTHLQEALAKADLATPPFAEALGRLTANVMQGRAFFMFWNTAQWVEIMDDQEHALDELPIPSFYGEALEEFFLRGQKAGVFRIDLPAKWLVKAYDFLLYAAVESAHRGEIATVGMESLVDKTFLRGAVEPVSIPAGAALAEVAVKGETV
;
A
#
# COMPACT_ATOMS: atom_id res chain seq x y z
N MET A 1 -5.64 26.60 -3.01
CA MET A 1 -5.39 26.49 -1.53
C MET A 1 -6.48 25.69 -0.80
N SER A 2 -7.70 25.58 -1.30
CA SER A 2 -8.79 24.79 -0.72
C SER A 2 -8.51 23.28 -0.70
N ASN A 3 -7.89 22.75 -1.76
CA ASN A 3 -7.69 21.30 -1.94
C ASN A 3 -6.70 20.66 -0.93
N ALA A 4 -5.59 21.31 -0.61
CA ALA A 4 -4.56 20.75 0.28
C ALA A 4 -4.99 20.69 1.77
N LEU A 5 -5.81 21.66 2.24
CA LEU A 5 -6.40 21.62 3.58
C LEU A 5 -7.46 20.51 3.67
N ASP A 6 -8.18 20.31 2.57
CA ASP A 6 -9.20 19.26 2.41
C ASP A 6 -8.57 17.86 2.43
N ASP A 7 -7.40 17.68 1.79
CA ASP A 7 -6.67 16.42 1.75
C ASP A 7 -6.04 16.04 3.10
N LYS A 8 -5.48 17.01 3.82
CA LYS A 8 -4.97 16.78 5.18
C LYS A 8 -6.09 16.35 6.14
N PHE A 9 -7.25 16.96 6.00
CA PHE A 9 -8.42 16.65 6.80
C PHE A 9 -8.98 15.25 6.45
N ALA A 10 -9.16 14.97 5.16
CA ALA A 10 -9.60 13.67 4.70
C ALA A 10 -8.62 12.56 5.10
N GLY A 11 -7.31 12.82 5.03
CA GLY A 11 -6.28 11.89 5.51
C GLY A 11 -6.38 11.59 7.00
N ALA A 12 -6.69 12.61 7.83
CA ALA A 12 -6.89 12.39 9.26
C ALA A 12 -8.14 11.52 9.55
N LEU A 13 -9.23 11.71 8.79
CA LEU A 13 -10.42 10.86 8.88
C LEU A 13 -10.14 9.43 8.43
N ALA A 14 -9.39 9.27 7.34
CA ALA A 14 -8.97 7.98 6.81
C ALA A 14 -8.18 7.19 7.85
N LEU A 15 -7.17 7.80 8.48
CA LEU A 15 -6.40 7.19 9.56
C LEU A 15 -7.27 6.85 10.78
N ALA A 16 -8.18 7.74 11.18
CA ALA A 16 -9.07 7.51 12.32
C ALA A 16 -9.95 6.26 12.13
N ILE A 17 -10.47 6.06 10.91
CA ILE A 17 -11.28 4.87 10.57
C ILE A 17 -10.39 3.64 10.46
N SER A 18 -9.20 3.73 9.83
CA SER A 18 -8.28 2.61 9.71
C SER A 18 -7.86 2.04 11.06
N GLN A 19 -7.67 2.92 12.06
CA GLN A 19 -7.30 2.50 13.41
C GLN A 19 -8.47 1.91 14.20
N ARG A 20 -9.69 2.37 13.92
CA ARG A 20 -10.90 1.95 14.61
C ARG A 20 -12.05 1.77 13.61
N PRO A 21 -12.07 0.67 12.84
CA PRO A 21 -13.05 0.45 11.78
C PRO A 21 -14.51 0.49 12.28
N ARG A 22 -14.75 0.17 13.56
CA ARG A 22 -16.09 0.19 14.17
C ARG A 22 -16.43 1.52 14.90
N ALA A 23 -15.58 2.54 14.79
CA ALA A 23 -15.83 3.83 15.44
C ALA A 23 -17.11 4.49 14.90
N ASN A 24 -17.92 5.05 15.80
CA ASN A 24 -19.05 5.87 15.42
C ASN A 24 -18.62 7.28 14.98
N LEU A 25 -19.54 8.04 14.38
CA LEU A 25 -19.24 9.36 13.80
C LEU A 25 -18.61 10.34 14.81
N GLN A 26 -19.01 10.27 16.07
CA GLN A 26 -18.45 11.13 17.13
C GLN A 26 -17.00 10.74 17.47
N GLN A 27 -16.71 9.44 17.51
CA GLN A 27 -15.35 8.93 17.75
C GLN A 27 -14.43 9.27 16.58
N ILE A 28 -14.92 9.12 15.34
CA ILE A 28 -14.19 9.48 14.11
C ILE A 28 -13.82 10.98 14.15
N ALA A 29 -14.79 11.85 14.41
CA ALA A 29 -14.58 13.29 14.51
C ALA A 29 -13.52 13.64 15.57
N ARG A 30 -13.63 13.04 16.76
CA ARG A 30 -12.67 13.26 17.86
C ARG A 30 -11.26 12.82 17.47
N SER A 31 -11.12 11.63 16.87
CA SER A 31 -9.81 11.11 16.43
C SER A 31 -9.19 11.97 15.33
N ALA A 32 -10.00 12.55 14.45
CA ALA A 32 -9.56 13.48 13.41
C ALA A 32 -9.34 14.92 13.91
N GLY A 33 -9.53 15.19 15.22
CA GLY A 33 -9.31 16.51 15.82
C GLY A 33 -10.37 17.56 15.48
N ILE A 34 -11.61 17.16 15.14
CA ILE A 34 -12.70 18.07 14.78
C ILE A 34 -13.96 17.84 15.63
N SER A 35 -14.87 18.82 15.57
CA SER A 35 -16.18 18.65 16.18
C SER A 35 -17.09 17.74 15.35
N LYS A 36 -18.00 17.02 16.04
CA LYS A 36 -19.07 16.25 15.38
C LYS A 36 -19.90 17.14 14.45
N ALA A 37 -20.17 18.40 14.85
CA ALA A 37 -20.93 19.35 14.04
C ALA A 37 -20.22 19.69 12.71
N THR A 38 -18.89 19.85 12.78
CA THR A 38 -18.06 20.06 11.58
C THR A 38 -18.11 18.86 10.64
N LEU A 39 -17.97 17.64 11.19
CA LEU A 39 -18.05 16.42 10.39
C LEU A 39 -19.47 16.23 9.79
N ASN A 40 -20.53 16.44 10.57
CA ASN A 40 -21.91 16.33 10.07
C ASN A 40 -22.24 17.28 8.91
N ARG A 41 -21.60 18.45 8.87
CA ARG A 41 -21.78 19.41 7.76
C ARG A 41 -21.14 18.92 6.45
N ILE A 42 -20.08 18.13 6.55
CA ILE A 42 -19.32 17.58 5.41
C ILE A 42 -19.93 16.24 4.99
N ALA A 43 -20.16 15.36 5.94
CA ALA A 43 -20.71 14.03 5.73
C ALA A 43 -21.60 13.65 6.94
N PRO A 44 -22.94 13.68 6.78
CA PRO A 44 -23.87 13.58 7.92
C PRO A 44 -23.96 12.18 8.53
N THR A 45 -23.50 11.16 7.81
CA THR A 45 -23.55 9.77 8.26
C THR A 45 -22.17 9.11 8.14
N ARG A 46 -21.96 8.02 8.91
CA ARG A 46 -20.74 7.22 8.78
C ARG A 46 -20.57 6.68 7.36
N LYS A 47 -21.64 6.22 6.73
CA LYS A 47 -21.65 5.75 5.33
C LYS A 47 -21.19 6.86 4.37
N ALA A 48 -21.66 8.10 4.55
CA ALA A 48 -21.23 9.24 3.74
C ALA A 48 -19.72 9.57 3.93
N VAL A 49 -19.20 9.44 5.16
CA VAL A 49 -17.75 9.62 5.41
C VAL A 49 -16.97 8.54 4.68
N ILE A 50 -17.37 7.27 4.78
CA ILE A 50 -16.70 6.14 4.13
C ILE A 50 -16.74 6.30 2.61
N ALA A 51 -17.88 6.65 2.03
CA ALA A 51 -18.03 6.87 0.59
C ALA A 51 -17.10 7.98 0.08
N MET A 52 -17.06 9.10 0.78
CA MET A 52 -16.15 10.22 0.46
C MET A 52 -14.67 9.80 0.53
N LEU A 53 -14.28 9.02 1.55
CA LEU A 53 -12.91 8.56 1.70
C LEU A 53 -12.55 7.51 0.66
N MET A 54 -13.49 6.64 0.28
CA MET A 54 -13.30 5.65 -0.78
C MET A 54 -13.07 6.32 -2.13
N GLU A 55 -13.84 7.36 -2.46
CA GLU A 55 -13.63 8.15 -3.67
C GLU A 55 -12.23 8.76 -3.71
N ARG A 56 -11.78 9.36 -2.60
CA ARG A 56 -10.42 9.94 -2.51
C ARG A 56 -9.32 8.90 -2.58
N ALA A 57 -9.49 7.76 -1.91
CA ALA A 57 -8.54 6.66 -1.97
C ALA A 57 -8.43 6.08 -3.39
N THR A 58 -9.57 5.91 -4.06
CA THR A 58 -9.63 5.49 -5.48
C THR A 58 -8.87 6.46 -6.38
N THR A 59 -9.17 7.75 -6.27
CA THR A 59 -8.50 8.80 -7.06
C THR A 59 -6.98 8.79 -6.80
N HIS A 60 -6.56 8.72 -5.54
CA HIS A 60 -5.14 8.68 -5.17
C HIS A 60 -4.43 7.47 -5.79
N LEU A 61 -5.01 6.27 -5.72
CA LEU A 61 -4.41 5.07 -6.28
C LEU A 61 -4.38 5.08 -7.81
N GLN A 62 -5.43 5.62 -8.46
CA GLN A 62 -5.42 5.83 -9.91
C GLN A 62 -4.30 6.78 -10.36
N GLU A 63 -4.13 7.91 -9.66
CA GLU A 63 -3.05 8.84 -9.91
C GLU A 63 -1.67 8.22 -9.64
N ALA A 64 -1.53 7.43 -8.57
CA ALA A 64 -0.29 6.75 -8.24
C ALA A 64 0.14 5.78 -9.34
N LEU A 65 -0.82 4.98 -9.87
CA LEU A 65 -0.58 4.08 -11.01
C LEU A 65 -0.20 4.85 -12.28
N ALA A 66 -0.94 5.92 -12.60
CA ALA A 66 -0.67 6.72 -13.80
C ALA A 66 0.73 7.37 -13.74
N LYS A 67 1.12 7.93 -12.59
CA LYS A 67 2.44 8.55 -12.39
C LYS A 67 3.58 7.52 -12.35
N ALA A 68 3.29 6.28 -11.94
CA ALA A 68 4.30 5.23 -11.87
C ALA A 68 4.74 4.76 -13.25
N ASP A 69 3.87 4.88 -14.26
CA ASP A 69 4.13 4.39 -15.62
C ASP A 69 4.67 2.96 -15.62
N LEU A 70 3.83 2.03 -15.16
CA LEU A 70 4.20 0.63 -15.01
C LEU A 70 4.49 -0.07 -16.35
N ALA A 71 4.16 0.57 -17.48
CA ALA A 71 4.44 0.05 -18.81
C ALA A 71 5.91 0.20 -19.21
N THR A 72 6.60 1.22 -18.68
CA THR A 72 7.97 1.58 -19.08
C THR A 72 9.03 0.92 -18.21
N PRO A 73 9.93 0.10 -18.76
CA PRO A 73 11.08 -0.47 -18.05
C PRO A 73 12.05 0.62 -17.54
N PRO A 74 12.90 0.30 -16.54
CA PRO A 74 13.06 -0.99 -15.86
C PRO A 74 11.97 -1.26 -14.83
N PHE A 75 11.55 -2.52 -14.69
CA PHE A 75 10.46 -2.93 -13.78
C PHE A 75 10.71 -2.54 -12.33
N ALA A 76 11.95 -2.70 -11.82
CA ALA A 76 12.27 -2.33 -10.44
C ALA A 76 12.09 -0.81 -10.19
N GLU A 77 12.48 0.03 -11.15
CA GLU A 77 12.30 1.48 -11.04
C GLU A 77 10.82 1.88 -11.16
N ALA A 78 10.06 1.21 -12.04
CA ALA A 78 8.62 1.42 -12.15
C ALA A 78 7.90 1.10 -10.84
N LEU A 79 8.28 -0.01 -10.18
CA LEU A 79 7.77 -0.36 -8.85
C LEU A 79 8.15 0.68 -7.81
N GLY A 80 9.40 1.16 -7.79
CA GLY A 80 9.85 2.21 -6.89
C GLY A 80 9.08 3.53 -7.07
N ARG A 81 8.77 3.90 -8.34
CA ARG A 81 7.90 5.07 -8.60
C ARG A 81 6.50 4.85 -8.04
N LEU A 82 5.95 3.64 -8.19
CA LEU A 82 4.65 3.32 -7.60
C LEU A 82 4.67 3.40 -6.08
N THR A 83 5.67 2.78 -5.44
CA THR A 83 5.88 2.86 -3.98
C THR A 83 5.89 4.31 -3.52
N ALA A 84 6.70 5.16 -4.14
CA ALA A 84 6.79 6.57 -3.77
C ALA A 84 5.45 7.30 -3.94
N ASN A 85 4.74 7.07 -5.04
CA ASN A 85 3.46 7.72 -5.31
C ASN A 85 2.36 7.26 -4.33
N VAL A 86 2.27 5.97 -4.03
CA VAL A 86 1.32 5.43 -3.05
C VAL A 86 1.58 6.01 -1.65
N MET A 87 2.87 6.10 -1.27
CA MET A 87 3.27 6.62 0.05
C MET A 87 2.99 8.12 0.25
N GLN A 88 2.86 8.90 -0.80
CA GLN A 88 2.43 10.31 -0.70
C GLN A 88 1.02 10.42 -0.09
N GLY A 89 0.12 9.50 -0.41
CA GLY A 89 -1.23 9.42 0.16
C GLY A 89 -1.43 8.21 1.09
N ARG A 90 -0.41 7.85 1.88
CA ARG A 90 -0.40 6.66 2.73
C ARG A 90 -1.64 6.48 3.62
N ALA A 91 -2.27 7.58 4.05
CA ALA A 91 -3.50 7.54 4.83
C ALA A 91 -4.68 6.95 4.02
N PHE A 92 -4.78 7.29 2.76
CA PHE A 92 -5.80 6.76 1.85
C PHE A 92 -5.51 5.31 1.46
N PHE A 93 -4.22 4.97 1.26
CA PHE A 93 -3.81 3.59 1.03
C PHE A 93 -4.13 2.70 2.24
N MET A 94 -3.82 3.16 3.45
CA MET A 94 -4.15 2.43 4.68
C MET A 94 -5.67 2.25 4.85
N PHE A 95 -6.46 3.28 4.57
CA PHE A 95 -7.91 3.19 4.58
C PHE A 95 -8.45 2.20 3.55
N TRP A 96 -7.93 2.24 2.32
CA TRP A 96 -8.27 1.31 1.24
C TRP A 96 -8.05 -0.14 1.65
N ASN A 97 -6.87 -0.46 2.19
CA ASN A 97 -6.57 -1.81 2.66
C ASN A 97 -7.47 -2.23 3.84
N THR A 98 -7.69 -1.32 4.81
CA THR A 98 -8.57 -1.61 5.95
C THR A 98 -9.99 -1.92 5.49
N ALA A 99 -10.51 -1.20 4.50
CA ALA A 99 -11.84 -1.45 3.94
C ALA A 99 -11.93 -2.84 3.32
N GLN A 100 -10.91 -3.27 2.54
CA GLN A 100 -10.85 -4.62 1.97
C GLN A 100 -10.85 -5.72 3.04
N TRP A 101 -10.14 -5.49 4.16
CA TRP A 101 -10.03 -6.49 5.22
C TRP A 101 -11.30 -6.63 6.04
N VAL A 102 -11.98 -5.53 6.31
CA VAL A 102 -13.26 -5.53 7.03
C VAL A 102 -14.32 -6.28 6.22
N GLU A 103 -14.34 -6.12 4.91
CA GLU A 103 -15.21 -6.88 4.01
C GLU A 103 -14.95 -8.39 4.08
N ILE A 104 -13.67 -8.80 4.18
CA ILE A 104 -13.30 -10.23 4.25
C ILE A 104 -13.57 -10.84 5.64
N MET A 105 -13.50 -10.03 6.71
CA MET A 105 -13.56 -10.54 8.10
C MET A 105 -14.93 -10.38 8.77
N ASP A 106 -15.80 -9.59 8.21
CA ASP A 106 -17.10 -9.31 8.83
C ASP A 106 -18.25 -10.03 8.09
N ASP A 107 -18.63 -11.22 8.60
CA ASP A 107 -19.73 -12.05 8.14
C ASP A 107 -21.11 -11.44 8.48
N GLN A 108 -21.16 -10.19 8.96
CA GLN A 108 -22.37 -9.50 9.36
C GLN A 108 -22.61 -8.24 8.51
N GLU A 109 -23.85 -8.07 8.04
CA GLU A 109 -24.37 -6.90 7.28
C GLU A 109 -23.92 -5.56 7.85
N HIS A 110 -22.76 -5.05 7.41
CA HIS A 110 -22.22 -3.76 7.82
C HIS A 110 -22.12 -2.82 6.61
N ALA A 111 -22.18 -1.52 6.87
CA ALA A 111 -22.27 -0.45 5.87
C ALA A 111 -21.11 -0.36 4.85
N LEU A 112 -20.07 -1.22 4.96
CA LEU A 112 -19.03 -1.39 3.96
C LEU A 112 -19.44 -2.39 2.85
N ASP A 113 -20.37 -3.31 3.14
CA ASP A 113 -20.87 -4.32 2.20
C ASP A 113 -21.59 -3.70 0.99
N GLU A 114 -21.97 -2.43 1.08
CA GLU A 114 -22.68 -1.70 0.03
C GLU A 114 -21.75 -0.91 -0.92
N LEU A 115 -20.44 -0.87 -0.65
CA LEU A 115 -19.47 -0.14 -1.48
C LEU A 115 -18.48 -1.14 -2.06
N PRO A 116 -18.66 -1.57 -3.32
CA PRO A 116 -17.71 -2.46 -3.97
C PRO A 116 -16.34 -1.79 -4.03
N ILE A 117 -15.32 -2.49 -3.52
CA ILE A 117 -13.93 -2.02 -3.64
C ILE A 117 -13.48 -2.30 -5.06
N PRO A 118 -13.11 -1.27 -5.84
CA PRO A 118 -12.71 -1.46 -7.22
C PRO A 118 -11.46 -2.34 -7.34
N SER A 119 -11.47 -3.29 -8.26
CA SER A 119 -10.38 -4.24 -8.49
C SER A 119 -9.18 -3.68 -9.28
N PHE A 120 -9.33 -2.50 -9.89
CA PHE A 120 -8.39 -1.91 -10.86
C PHE A 120 -6.93 -1.89 -10.39
N TYR A 121 -6.71 -1.63 -9.08
CA TYR A 121 -5.35 -1.54 -8.53
C TYR A 121 -4.66 -2.90 -8.49
N GLY A 122 -5.35 -3.92 -7.97
CA GLY A 122 -4.85 -5.29 -7.96
C GLY A 122 -4.65 -5.85 -9.36
N GLU A 123 -5.56 -5.57 -10.29
CA GLU A 123 -5.48 -5.99 -11.69
C GLU A 123 -4.27 -5.37 -12.41
N ALA A 124 -4.04 -4.07 -12.22
CA ALA A 124 -2.90 -3.38 -12.80
C ALA A 124 -1.56 -3.92 -12.28
N LEU A 125 -1.48 -4.24 -10.98
CA LEU A 125 -0.30 -4.86 -10.38
C LEU A 125 -0.10 -6.29 -10.86
N GLU A 126 -1.16 -7.09 -10.96
CA GLU A 126 -1.07 -8.46 -11.49
C GLU A 126 -0.53 -8.47 -12.92
N GLU A 127 -1.06 -7.60 -13.78
CA GLU A 127 -0.56 -7.44 -15.14
C GLU A 127 0.90 -7.01 -15.17
N PHE A 128 1.29 -6.07 -14.33
CA PHE A 128 2.68 -5.62 -14.21
C PHE A 128 3.62 -6.77 -13.82
N PHE A 129 3.29 -7.56 -12.81
CA PHE A 129 4.11 -8.68 -12.37
C PHE A 129 4.17 -9.78 -13.44
N LEU A 130 3.05 -10.10 -14.11
CA LEU A 130 3.04 -11.06 -15.24
C LEU A 130 3.96 -10.61 -16.38
N ARG A 131 3.98 -9.32 -16.72
CA ARG A 131 4.91 -8.81 -17.74
C ARG A 131 6.36 -8.92 -17.30
N GLY A 132 6.65 -8.60 -16.05
CA GLY A 132 8.00 -8.71 -15.49
C GLY A 132 8.49 -10.16 -15.37
N GLN A 133 7.61 -11.13 -15.11
CA GLN A 133 7.89 -12.55 -15.15
C GLN A 133 8.22 -13.01 -16.57
N LYS A 134 7.43 -12.60 -17.56
CA LYS A 134 7.72 -12.87 -18.98
C LYS A 134 9.04 -12.28 -19.44
N ALA A 135 9.45 -11.16 -18.87
CA ALA A 135 10.74 -10.51 -19.15
C ALA A 135 11.92 -11.11 -18.36
N GLY A 136 11.70 -12.13 -17.51
CA GLY A 136 12.72 -12.75 -16.68
C GLY A 136 13.22 -11.88 -15.52
N VAL A 137 12.47 -10.84 -15.13
CA VAL A 137 12.83 -9.95 -14.04
C VAL A 137 12.28 -10.45 -12.70
N PHE A 138 11.01 -10.83 -12.68
CA PHE A 138 10.38 -11.39 -11.48
C PHE A 138 10.35 -12.91 -11.55
N ARG A 139 10.45 -13.55 -10.40
CA ARG A 139 10.41 -15.01 -10.22
C ARG A 139 9.11 -15.60 -10.77
N ILE A 140 9.24 -16.62 -11.60
CA ILE A 140 8.11 -17.33 -12.21
C ILE A 140 7.53 -18.45 -11.32
N ASP A 141 8.28 -18.87 -10.28
CA ASP A 141 7.82 -19.84 -9.29
C ASP A 141 6.86 -19.25 -8.25
N LEU A 142 6.70 -17.92 -8.25
CA LEU A 142 5.74 -17.21 -7.42
C LEU A 142 4.54 -16.74 -8.27
N PRO A 143 3.30 -17.10 -7.91
CA PRO A 143 2.13 -16.59 -8.63
C PRO A 143 2.07 -15.05 -8.61
N ALA A 144 1.73 -14.40 -9.73
CA ALA A 144 1.63 -12.94 -9.79
C ALA A 144 0.66 -12.36 -8.75
N LYS A 145 -0.46 -13.03 -8.51
CA LYS A 145 -1.41 -12.66 -7.42
C LYS A 145 -0.81 -12.70 -6.02
N TRP A 146 0.14 -13.60 -5.80
CA TRP A 146 0.89 -13.65 -4.55
C TRP A 146 1.84 -12.45 -4.44
N LEU A 147 2.54 -12.10 -5.53
CA LEU A 147 3.40 -10.92 -5.56
C LEU A 147 2.61 -9.63 -5.28
N VAL A 148 1.40 -9.49 -5.84
CA VAL A 148 0.51 -8.37 -5.53
C VAL A 148 0.24 -8.29 -4.03
N LYS A 149 -0.23 -9.39 -3.43
CA LYS A 149 -0.53 -9.42 -2.00
C LYS A 149 0.69 -9.15 -1.14
N ALA A 150 1.83 -9.78 -1.44
CA ALA A 150 3.07 -9.57 -0.70
C ALA A 150 3.53 -8.10 -0.75
N TYR A 151 3.42 -7.46 -1.90
CA TYR A 151 3.73 -6.05 -2.06
C TYR A 151 2.79 -5.15 -1.26
N ASP A 152 1.47 -5.35 -1.36
CA ASP A 152 0.48 -4.58 -0.62
C ASP A 152 0.63 -4.72 0.90
N PHE A 153 0.93 -5.93 1.37
CA PHE A 153 1.18 -6.17 2.79
C PHE A 153 2.45 -5.48 3.29
N LEU A 154 3.51 -5.44 2.49
CA LEU A 154 4.72 -4.70 2.85
C LEU A 154 4.48 -3.18 2.89
N LEU A 155 3.73 -2.64 1.92
CA LEU A 155 3.31 -1.24 1.96
C LEU A 155 2.50 -0.94 3.22
N TYR A 156 1.50 -1.77 3.51
CA TYR A 156 0.65 -1.61 4.70
C TYR A 156 1.48 -1.68 5.99
N ALA A 157 2.35 -2.69 6.12
CA ALA A 157 3.21 -2.85 7.28
C ALA A 157 4.13 -1.63 7.49
N ALA A 158 4.70 -1.09 6.41
CA ALA A 158 5.54 0.10 6.49
C ALA A 158 4.76 1.33 6.96
N VAL A 159 3.54 1.56 6.45
CA VAL A 159 2.69 2.69 6.86
C VAL A 159 2.27 2.54 8.32
N GLU A 160 1.89 1.35 8.73
CA GLU A 160 1.44 1.04 10.09
C GLU A 160 2.58 1.16 11.10
N SER A 161 3.74 0.59 10.81
CA SER A 161 4.93 0.71 11.66
C SER A 161 5.43 2.15 11.77
N ALA A 162 5.40 2.93 10.68
CA ALA A 162 5.72 4.35 10.74
C ALA A 162 4.72 5.13 11.59
N HIS A 163 3.44 4.79 11.52
CA HIS A 163 2.40 5.39 12.34
C HIS A 163 2.60 5.10 13.83
N ARG A 164 3.04 3.91 14.19
CA ARG A 164 3.39 3.52 15.56
C ARG A 164 4.74 4.06 16.05
N GLY A 165 5.51 4.70 15.16
CA GLY A 165 6.85 5.18 15.49
C GLY A 165 7.92 4.07 15.60
N GLU A 166 7.63 2.89 15.07
CA GLU A 166 8.55 1.75 15.05
C GLU A 166 9.64 1.91 13.97
N ILE A 167 9.32 2.62 12.89
CA ILE A 167 10.25 2.99 11.82
C ILE A 167 10.16 4.48 11.49
N ALA A 168 11.22 5.04 10.94
CA ALA A 168 11.21 6.41 10.43
C ALA A 168 10.35 6.52 9.16
N THR A 169 9.64 7.63 9.01
CA THR A 169 8.87 7.91 7.79
C THR A 169 9.79 8.17 6.59
N VAL A 170 10.96 8.76 6.86
CA VAL A 170 11.97 9.03 5.82
C VAL A 170 12.65 7.72 5.44
N GLY A 171 12.65 7.39 4.16
CA GLY A 171 13.26 6.16 3.64
C GLY A 171 12.37 4.92 3.71
N MET A 172 11.13 5.06 4.14
CA MET A 172 10.14 3.99 4.23
C MET A 172 9.92 3.32 2.85
N GLU A 173 9.88 4.09 1.78
CA GLU A 173 9.77 3.62 0.40
C GLU A 173 10.93 2.67 0.07
N SER A 174 12.15 3.08 0.38
CA SER A 174 13.35 2.27 0.15
C SER A 174 13.36 0.98 0.97
N LEU A 175 12.78 0.99 2.17
CA LEU A 175 12.62 -0.21 2.99
C LEU A 175 11.70 -1.21 2.30
N VAL A 176 10.54 -0.76 1.82
CA VAL A 176 9.58 -1.61 1.09
C VAL A 176 10.21 -2.19 -0.17
N ASP A 177 10.79 -1.34 -1.02
CA ASP A 177 11.38 -1.77 -2.30
C ASP A 177 12.50 -2.79 -2.10
N LYS A 178 13.43 -2.52 -1.18
CA LYS A 178 14.54 -3.44 -0.90
C LYS A 178 14.06 -4.77 -0.33
N THR A 179 13.06 -4.75 0.54
CA THR A 179 12.52 -5.96 1.15
C THR A 179 11.79 -6.78 0.11
N PHE A 180 10.94 -6.14 -0.69
CA PHE A 180 10.15 -6.82 -1.70
C PHE A 180 11.03 -7.38 -2.83
N LEU A 181 11.89 -6.54 -3.42
CA LEU A 181 12.70 -6.92 -4.59
C LEU A 181 13.67 -8.05 -4.29
N ARG A 182 14.21 -8.14 -3.08
CA ARG A 182 15.09 -9.26 -2.69
C ARG A 182 14.39 -10.62 -2.66
N GLY A 183 13.07 -10.64 -2.47
CA GLY A 183 12.27 -11.86 -2.49
C GLY A 183 11.58 -12.14 -3.82
N ALA A 184 11.31 -11.11 -4.63
CA ALA A 184 10.49 -11.17 -5.84
C ALA A 184 11.28 -11.22 -7.15
N VAL A 185 12.54 -10.75 -7.14
CA VAL A 185 13.40 -10.76 -8.33
C VAL A 185 14.09 -12.12 -8.46
N GLU A 186 14.23 -12.59 -9.69
CA GLU A 186 14.98 -13.81 -9.99
C GLU A 186 16.42 -13.68 -9.46
N PRO A 187 16.93 -14.65 -8.67
CA PRO A 187 18.29 -14.59 -8.21
C PRO A 187 19.24 -14.66 -9.41
N VAL A 188 20.21 -13.73 -9.44
CA VAL A 188 21.29 -13.84 -10.42
C VAL A 188 22.01 -15.17 -10.18
N SER A 189 22.00 -16.05 -11.18
CA SER A 189 22.68 -17.34 -11.13
C SER A 189 24.17 -17.10 -10.96
N ILE A 190 24.67 -17.18 -9.72
CA ILE A 190 26.11 -17.22 -9.46
C ILE A 190 26.57 -18.61 -9.91
N PRO A 191 27.48 -18.72 -10.87
CA PRO A 191 28.02 -20.03 -11.27
C PRO A 191 28.50 -20.77 -10.03
N ALA A 192 28.12 -22.04 -9.87
CA ALA A 192 28.40 -22.84 -8.68
C ALA A 192 29.90 -22.90 -8.28
N GLY A 193 30.80 -22.55 -9.19
CA GLY A 193 32.24 -22.45 -8.93
C GLY A 193 32.67 -21.15 -8.21
N ALA A 194 31.90 -20.07 -8.25
CA ALA A 194 32.29 -18.80 -7.61
C ALA A 194 31.99 -18.80 -6.10
N ALA A 195 30.94 -19.49 -5.67
CA ALA A 195 30.58 -19.58 -4.25
C ALA A 195 31.55 -20.39 -3.41
N LEU A 196 32.26 -21.36 -3.99
CA LEU A 196 33.28 -22.17 -3.29
C LEU A 196 34.62 -21.45 -3.18
N ALA A 197 34.94 -20.51 -4.06
CA ALA A 197 36.17 -19.75 -4.02
C ALA A 197 36.21 -18.71 -2.87
N GLU A 198 35.05 -18.13 -2.52
CA GLU A 198 34.96 -17.11 -1.47
C GLU A 198 35.00 -17.70 -0.05
N VAL A 199 34.62 -18.98 0.10
CA VAL A 199 34.72 -19.71 1.38
C VAL A 199 36.15 -20.23 1.62
N ALA A 200 36.89 -20.61 0.55
CA ALA A 200 38.26 -21.12 0.66
C ALA A 200 39.25 -20.03 1.06
N VAL A 201 39.07 -18.78 0.64
CA VAL A 201 39.98 -17.66 0.97
C VAL A 201 39.87 -17.20 2.44
N LYS A 202 38.73 -17.48 3.12
CA LYS A 202 38.55 -17.13 4.54
C LYS A 202 39.05 -18.21 5.53
N GLY A 203 39.48 -19.35 5.05
CA GLY A 203 39.94 -20.49 5.87
C GLY A 203 41.47 -20.60 6.09
N GLU A 204 42.29 -19.76 5.46
CA GLU A 204 43.75 -19.85 5.52
C GLU A 204 44.43 -18.73 6.32
N THR A 205 43.74 -18.11 7.27
CA THR A 205 44.41 -17.17 8.19
C THR A 205 44.02 -17.49 9.63
N VAL A 206 44.65 -18.52 10.19
CA VAL A 206 44.86 -18.73 11.64
C VAL A 206 46.32 -19.15 11.84
#